data_7c1923a4c48d6f26417d13eb6ea6e17e
#
_entry.id   7c1923a4c48d6f26417d13eb6ea6e17e
#
_cell.length_a   1.000
_cell.length_b   1.000
_cell.length_c   1.000
_cell.angle_alpha   90.00
_cell.angle_beta   90.00
_cell.angle_gamma   90.00
#
_symmetry.space_group_name_H-M   'P 1'
#
loop_
_entity.id
_entity.type
_entity.pdbx_description
1 polymer ?
#
loop_
_entity_poly.entity_id
_entity_poly.type
_entity_poly.pdbx_seq_one_letter_code
_entity_poly.pdbx_strand_id
1 'polypeptide(L)'
;EELLKAGIKLLSTKPISSLSLNSLAEYTKVSKTSIYNHFNSSPEHFYYDLLVYLRNYVLNEFNKNEPDDPKEKVVYFYEIYIKLMKENKILCLNLYSQYFIVNYKARFKLFQNKVLSKLLLEVGIKDMETAKTLSLEFAVLLNRFFVYDLTSREFSEYEKEFFTRLKK
;
A
#
# COMPACT_ATOMS: atom_id res chain seq x y z
N GLU A 1 13.75 1.65 -11.55
CA GLU A 1 13.84 1.66 -10.08
C GLU A 1 14.25 3.03 -9.54
N GLU A 2 15.29 3.67 -10.05
CA GLU A 2 15.75 4.98 -9.56
C GLU A 2 14.72 6.09 -9.72
N LEU A 3 13.97 6.11 -10.83
CA LEU A 3 12.87 7.04 -11.04
C LEU A 3 11.76 6.88 -10.00
N LEU A 4 11.47 5.65 -9.59
CA LEU A 4 10.47 5.37 -8.54
C LEU A 4 10.98 5.84 -7.18
N LYS A 5 12.25 5.60 -6.86
CA LYS A 5 12.87 6.09 -5.61
C LYS A 5 12.87 7.62 -5.55
N ALA A 6 13.15 8.28 -6.67
CA ALA A 6 13.08 9.73 -6.77
C ALA A 6 11.65 10.25 -6.56
N GLY A 7 10.66 9.60 -7.15
CA GLY A 7 9.24 9.90 -6.95
C GLY A 7 8.80 9.72 -5.50
N ILE A 8 9.23 8.64 -4.83
CA ILE A 8 9.00 8.42 -3.40
C ILE A 8 9.53 9.60 -2.60
N LYS A 9 10.77 10.01 -2.85
CA LYS A 9 11.40 11.12 -2.14
C LYS A 9 10.66 12.45 -2.36
N LEU A 10 10.22 12.72 -3.59
CA LEU A 10 9.42 13.92 -3.89
C LEU A 10 8.08 13.89 -3.15
N LEU A 11 7.34 12.78 -3.22
CA LEU A 11 6.03 12.61 -2.61
C LEU A 11 6.08 12.49 -1.08
N SER A 12 7.25 12.21 -0.51
CA SER A 12 7.44 12.22 0.95
C SER A 12 7.60 13.62 1.53
N THR A 13 7.85 14.62 0.68
CA THR A 13 8.14 16.00 1.13
C THR A 13 7.22 17.06 0.51
N LYS A 14 6.52 16.75 -0.57
CA LYS A 14 5.68 17.67 -1.31
C LYS A 14 4.29 17.10 -1.53
N PRO A 15 3.25 17.97 -1.65
CA PRO A 15 1.91 17.51 -1.99
C PRO A 15 1.89 16.92 -3.40
N ILE A 16 0.97 15.98 -3.62
CA ILE A 16 0.86 15.26 -4.89
C ILE A 16 0.59 16.19 -6.08
N SER A 17 -0.10 17.29 -5.86
CA SER A 17 -0.35 18.32 -6.89
C SER A 17 0.93 18.93 -7.46
N SER A 18 2.05 18.83 -6.73
CA SER A 18 3.36 19.31 -7.20
C SER A 18 4.13 18.27 -8.00
N LEU A 19 3.65 17.02 -8.07
CA LEU A 19 4.29 15.98 -8.84
C LEU A 19 3.74 15.96 -10.27
N SER A 20 4.62 16.16 -11.21
CA SER A 20 4.40 15.98 -12.64
C SER A 20 5.57 15.19 -13.24
N LEU A 21 5.39 14.64 -14.43
CA LEU A 21 6.52 14.01 -15.14
C LEU A 21 7.65 15.01 -15.40
N ASN A 22 7.33 16.32 -15.55
CA ASN A 22 8.32 17.37 -15.66
C ASN A 22 9.11 17.55 -14.36
N SER A 23 8.44 17.65 -13.21
CA SER A 23 9.14 17.80 -11.92
C SER A 23 10.00 16.58 -11.59
N LEU A 24 9.56 15.39 -12.01
CA LEU A 24 10.35 14.17 -11.89
C LEU A 24 11.61 14.23 -12.79
N ALA A 25 11.48 14.70 -14.02
CA ALA A 25 12.60 14.89 -14.95
C ALA A 25 13.64 15.89 -14.38
N GLU A 26 13.18 17.02 -13.89
CA GLU A 26 14.02 18.05 -13.26
C GLU A 26 14.76 17.52 -12.02
N TYR A 27 14.06 16.78 -11.17
CA TYR A 27 14.63 16.21 -9.95
C TYR A 27 15.69 15.13 -10.26
N THR A 28 15.42 14.26 -11.23
CA THR A 28 16.30 13.13 -11.58
C THR A 28 17.39 13.50 -12.56
N LYS A 29 17.31 14.69 -13.17
CA LYS A 29 18.17 15.14 -14.29
C LYS A 29 18.10 14.21 -15.53
N VAL A 30 17.04 13.40 -15.61
CA VAL A 30 16.73 12.57 -16.79
C VAL A 30 15.96 13.42 -17.79
N SER A 31 16.21 13.23 -19.10
CA SER A 31 15.51 13.99 -20.13
C SER A 31 13.99 13.84 -20.04
N LYS A 32 13.24 14.92 -20.28
CA LYS A 32 11.77 14.89 -20.31
C LYS A 32 11.27 13.82 -21.27
N THR A 33 11.87 13.70 -22.45
CA THR A 33 11.51 12.70 -23.46
C THR A 33 11.64 11.29 -22.91
N SER A 34 12.71 10.97 -22.19
CA SER A 34 12.89 9.64 -21.56
C SER A 34 11.86 9.37 -20.50
N ILE A 35 11.53 10.34 -19.65
CA ILE A 35 10.49 10.20 -18.61
C ILE A 35 9.12 9.96 -19.25
N TYR A 36 8.76 10.78 -20.25
CA TYR A 36 7.47 10.66 -20.94
C TYR A 36 7.32 9.32 -21.68
N ASN A 37 8.39 8.87 -22.35
CA ASN A 37 8.39 7.57 -23.01
C ASN A 37 8.25 6.42 -22.01
N HIS A 38 8.95 6.51 -20.86
CA HIS A 38 8.91 5.45 -19.83
C HIS A 38 7.52 5.29 -19.21
N PHE A 39 6.82 6.39 -18.97
CA PHE A 39 5.49 6.39 -18.33
C PHE A 39 4.34 6.61 -19.34
N ASN A 40 4.55 6.37 -20.62
CA ASN A 40 3.55 6.54 -21.69
C ASN A 40 2.87 7.91 -21.65
N SER A 41 3.63 8.96 -21.33
CA SER A 41 3.16 10.34 -21.18
C SER A 41 2.05 10.51 -20.13
N SER A 42 1.86 9.54 -19.23
CA SER A 42 0.78 9.54 -18.23
C SER A 42 1.33 9.49 -16.80
N PRO A 43 1.04 10.51 -15.96
CA PRO A 43 1.34 10.44 -14.54
C PRO A 43 0.69 9.25 -13.82
N GLU A 44 -0.44 8.77 -14.32
CA GLU A 44 -1.15 7.62 -13.74
C GLU A 44 -0.30 6.35 -13.84
N HIS A 45 0.43 6.13 -14.92
CA HIS A 45 1.37 5.00 -15.04
C HIS A 45 2.47 5.10 -14.01
N PHE A 46 3.01 6.28 -13.78
CA PHE A 46 4.00 6.50 -12.73
C PHE A 46 3.43 6.16 -11.34
N TYR A 47 2.22 6.63 -11.00
CA TYR A 47 1.59 6.29 -9.72
C TYR A 47 1.32 4.79 -9.59
N TYR A 48 0.90 4.15 -10.66
CA TYR A 48 0.70 2.70 -10.69
C TYR A 48 1.99 1.95 -10.39
N ASP A 49 3.07 2.28 -11.08
CA ASP A 49 4.38 1.66 -10.89
C ASP A 49 4.91 1.90 -9.47
N LEU A 50 4.65 3.07 -8.90
CA LEU A 50 5.00 3.39 -7.53
C LEU A 50 4.26 2.49 -6.53
N LEU A 51 2.95 2.28 -6.72
CA LEU A 51 2.15 1.39 -5.88
C LEU A 51 2.63 -0.07 -6.00
N VAL A 52 2.96 -0.52 -7.21
CA VAL A 52 3.54 -1.85 -7.44
C VAL A 52 4.90 -1.99 -6.74
N TYR A 53 5.74 -0.97 -6.81
CA TYR A 53 7.03 -0.95 -6.13
C TYR A 53 6.88 -1.08 -4.61
N LEU A 54 5.99 -0.28 -4.00
CA LEU A 54 5.73 -0.34 -2.55
C LEU A 54 5.14 -1.68 -2.13
N ARG A 55 4.23 -2.24 -2.92
CA ARG A 55 3.70 -3.59 -2.69
C ARG A 55 4.82 -4.64 -2.71
N ASN A 56 5.70 -4.58 -3.71
CA ASN A 56 6.81 -5.52 -3.82
C ASN A 56 7.80 -5.35 -2.66
N TYR A 57 8.00 -4.12 -2.18
CA TYR A 57 8.77 -3.88 -0.95
C TYR A 57 8.19 -4.64 0.24
N VAL A 58 6.87 -4.52 0.47
CA VAL A 58 6.19 -5.24 1.57
C VAL A 58 6.33 -6.76 1.41
N LEU A 59 6.14 -7.28 0.20
CA LEU A 59 6.28 -8.73 -0.05
C LEU A 59 7.71 -9.21 0.17
N ASN A 60 8.69 -8.45 -0.26
CA ASN A 60 10.10 -8.80 -0.06
C ASN A 60 10.46 -8.80 1.44
N GLU A 61 10.00 -7.81 2.21
CA GLU A 61 10.21 -7.78 3.65
C GLU A 61 9.51 -8.96 4.35
N PHE A 62 8.28 -9.27 3.95
CA PHE A 62 7.54 -10.43 4.46
C PHE A 62 8.30 -11.73 4.21
N ASN A 63 8.71 -11.99 2.98
CA ASN A 63 9.39 -13.24 2.58
C ASN A 63 10.76 -13.43 3.25
N LYS A 64 11.43 -12.35 3.71
CA LYS A 64 12.72 -12.46 4.40
C LYS A 64 12.64 -13.11 5.78
N ASN A 65 11.55 -12.86 6.49
CA ASN A 65 11.38 -13.25 7.88
C ASN A 65 9.97 -13.81 8.13
N GLU A 66 9.43 -14.55 7.15
CA GLU A 66 8.10 -15.13 7.24
C GLU A 66 8.00 -16.09 8.43
N PRO A 67 7.09 -15.87 9.39
CA PRO A 67 6.87 -16.79 10.50
C PRO A 67 6.34 -18.16 10.03
N ASP A 68 6.54 -19.20 10.82
CA ASP A 68 6.02 -20.53 10.52
C ASP A 68 4.51 -20.63 10.83
N ASP A 69 4.06 -20.02 11.92
CA ASP A 69 2.65 -20.05 12.33
C ASP A 69 1.77 -19.15 11.43
N PRO A 70 0.68 -19.71 10.84
CA PRO A 70 -0.19 -18.93 9.94
C PRO A 70 -0.79 -17.66 10.56
N LYS A 71 -1.12 -17.67 11.87
CA LYS A 71 -1.66 -16.48 12.54
C LYS A 71 -0.59 -15.41 12.73
N GLU A 72 0.63 -15.83 13.08
CA GLU A 72 1.77 -14.93 13.18
C GLU A 72 2.11 -14.33 11.81
N LYS A 73 1.98 -15.08 10.71
CA LYS A 73 2.12 -14.56 9.35
C LYS A 73 1.19 -13.38 9.07
N VAL A 74 -0.09 -13.48 9.45
CA VAL A 74 -1.07 -12.40 9.24
C VAL A 74 -0.70 -11.17 10.08
N VAL A 75 -0.31 -11.37 11.34
CA VAL A 75 0.14 -10.29 12.24
C VAL A 75 1.39 -9.62 11.67
N TYR A 76 2.39 -10.40 11.31
CA TYR A 76 3.65 -9.90 10.76
C TYR A 76 3.44 -9.12 9.45
N PHE A 77 2.61 -9.64 8.56
CA PHE A 77 2.24 -8.94 7.32
C PHE A 77 1.61 -7.58 7.60
N TYR A 78 0.72 -7.52 8.60
CA TYR A 78 0.12 -6.27 9.07
C TYR A 78 1.16 -5.29 9.62
N GLU A 79 2.07 -5.76 10.47
CA GLU A 79 3.12 -4.93 11.08
C GLU A 79 4.04 -4.29 10.05
N ILE A 80 4.41 -5.03 8.97
CA ILE A 80 5.19 -4.47 7.87
C ILE A 80 4.47 -3.30 7.20
N TYR A 81 3.16 -3.44 6.93
CA TYR A 81 2.35 -2.35 6.38
C TYR A 81 2.30 -1.16 7.32
N ILE A 82 2.02 -1.38 8.60
CA ILE A 82 1.95 -0.30 9.60
C ILE A 82 3.29 0.42 9.71
N LYS A 83 4.40 -0.31 9.71
CA LYS A 83 5.74 0.27 9.73
C LYS A 83 5.97 1.15 8.49
N LEU A 84 5.74 0.59 7.30
CA LEU A 84 5.89 1.32 6.04
C LEU A 84 5.09 2.62 6.05
N MET A 85 3.86 2.55 6.55
CA MET A 85 2.94 3.67 6.59
C MET A 85 3.36 4.74 7.60
N LYS A 86 3.81 4.35 8.79
CA LYS A 86 4.33 5.29 9.81
C LYS A 86 5.57 6.02 9.32
N GLU A 87 6.50 5.29 8.70
CA GLU A 87 7.75 5.86 8.17
C GLU A 87 7.53 6.77 6.95
N ASN A 88 6.42 6.57 6.21
CA ASN A 88 6.15 7.26 4.95
C ASN A 88 4.76 7.91 4.92
N LYS A 89 4.31 8.49 6.03
CA LYS A 89 2.94 9.03 6.19
C LYS A 89 2.52 9.95 5.03
N ILE A 90 3.34 10.93 4.67
CA ILE A 90 3.03 11.92 3.62
C ILE A 90 2.94 11.23 2.25
N LEU A 91 3.88 10.34 1.92
CA LEU A 91 3.84 9.53 0.70
C LEU A 91 2.54 8.73 0.61
N CYS A 92 2.17 8.04 1.68
CA CYS A 92 0.97 7.22 1.71
C CYS A 92 -0.29 8.05 1.56
N LEU A 93 -0.39 9.21 2.23
CA LEU A 93 -1.49 10.16 2.06
C LEU A 93 -1.60 10.65 0.62
N ASN A 94 -0.49 11.01 0.01
CA ASN A 94 -0.44 11.46 -1.38
C ASN A 94 -0.94 10.36 -2.34
N LEU A 95 -0.42 9.15 -2.21
CA LEU A 95 -0.84 8.02 -3.04
C LEU A 95 -2.31 7.65 -2.80
N TYR A 96 -2.75 7.73 -1.55
CA TYR A 96 -4.14 7.49 -1.18
C TYR A 96 -5.09 8.50 -1.83
N SER A 97 -4.76 9.79 -1.80
CA SER A 97 -5.60 10.84 -2.41
C SER A 97 -5.76 10.63 -3.92
N GLN A 98 -4.72 10.21 -4.64
CA GLN A 98 -4.79 9.86 -6.06
C GLN A 98 -5.54 8.56 -6.30
N TYR A 99 -5.44 7.63 -5.39
CA TYR A 99 -6.14 6.36 -5.47
C TYR A 99 -7.67 6.53 -5.61
N PHE A 100 -8.27 7.47 -4.88
CA PHE A 100 -9.70 7.74 -4.94
C PHE A 100 -10.12 8.53 -6.18
N ILE A 101 -9.23 9.36 -6.74
CA ILE A 101 -9.57 10.30 -7.81
C ILE A 101 -9.60 9.64 -9.19
N VAL A 102 -8.72 8.67 -9.48
CA VAL A 102 -8.43 8.31 -10.88
C VAL A 102 -9.05 7.02 -11.39
N ASN A 103 -9.33 6.00 -10.63
CA ASN A 103 -10.03 4.81 -11.18
C ASN A 103 -10.32 3.71 -10.15
N TYR A 104 -11.50 3.73 -9.59
CA TYR A 104 -11.96 2.85 -8.53
C TYR A 104 -11.84 1.34 -8.86
N LYS A 105 -12.18 0.91 -10.08
CA LYS A 105 -12.27 -0.51 -10.45
C LYS A 105 -10.92 -1.23 -10.64
N ALA A 106 -9.96 -0.60 -11.28
CA ALA A 106 -8.66 -1.24 -11.55
C ALA A 106 -7.81 -1.37 -10.28
N ARG A 107 -8.04 -0.51 -9.31
CA ARG A 107 -7.26 -0.36 -8.09
C ARG A 107 -7.74 -1.23 -6.94
N PHE A 108 -9.03 -1.49 -6.89
CA PHE A 108 -9.61 -2.48 -5.98
C PHE A 108 -8.97 -3.86 -6.16
N LYS A 109 -8.63 -4.24 -7.41
CA LYS A 109 -7.91 -5.48 -7.72
C LYS A 109 -6.45 -5.50 -7.20
N LEU A 110 -5.80 -4.36 -7.09
CA LEU A 110 -4.44 -4.27 -6.51
C LEU A 110 -4.43 -4.48 -5.00
N PHE A 111 -5.50 -4.02 -4.32
CA PHE A 111 -5.68 -4.24 -2.88
C PHE A 111 -6.37 -5.55 -2.52
N GLN A 112 -6.97 -6.26 -3.47
CA GLN A 112 -7.27 -7.67 -3.28
C GLN A 112 -5.93 -8.40 -3.17
N ASN A 113 -5.32 -8.23 -2.01
CA ASN A 113 -4.01 -8.77 -1.75
C ASN A 113 -4.12 -10.29 -1.76
N LYS A 114 -3.76 -10.89 -2.91
CA LYS A 114 -3.78 -12.35 -3.08
C LYS A 114 -2.97 -13.06 -1.99
N VAL A 115 -1.95 -12.39 -1.44
CA VAL A 115 -1.13 -12.93 -0.36
C VAL A 115 -1.95 -12.96 0.92
N LEU A 116 -2.54 -11.84 1.33
CA LEU A 116 -3.34 -11.79 2.56
C LEU A 116 -4.54 -12.75 2.49
N SER A 117 -5.25 -12.83 1.35
CA SER A 117 -6.35 -13.79 1.21
C SER A 117 -5.88 -15.24 1.36
N LYS A 118 -4.71 -15.59 0.86
CA LYS A 118 -4.12 -16.93 1.06
C LYS A 118 -3.76 -17.17 2.53
N LEU A 119 -3.09 -16.22 3.17
CA LEU A 119 -2.76 -16.33 4.60
C LEU A 119 -4.00 -16.47 5.46
N LEU A 120 -5.09 -15.79 5.15
CA LEU A 120 -6.36 -15.93 5.86
C LEU A 120 -6.96 -17.32 5.69
N LEU A 121 -6.84 -17.94 4.51
CA LEU A 121 -7.25 -19.33 4.33
C LEU A 121 -6.38 -20.31 5.15
N GLU A 122 -5.08 -20.07 5.23
CA GLU A 122 -4.16 -20.88 6.06
C GLU A 122 -4.51 -20.80 7.55
N VAL A 123 -5.01 -19.67 8.02
CA VAL A 123 -5.49 -19.47 9.40
C VAL A 123 -6.81 -20.18 9.67
N GLY A 124 -7.50 -20.69 8.64
CA GLY A 124 -8.75 -21.44 8.77
C GLY A 124 -10.01 -20.65 8.41
N ILE A 125 -9.87 -19.51 7.71
CA ILE A 125 -11.03 -18.82 7.14
C ILE A 125 -11.69 -19.73 6.10
N LYS A 126 -13.02 -19.89 6.24
CA LYS A 126 -13.84 -20.92 5.60
C LYS A 126 -13.68 -21.03 4.07
N ASP A 127 -13.58 -19.89 3.39
CA ASP A 127 -13.59 -19.84 1.94
C ASP A 127 -12.90 -18.57 1.39
N MET A 128 -12.59 -18.61 0.10
CA MET A 128 -11.89 -17.52 -0.60
C MET A 128 -12.70 -16.21 -0.65
N GLU A 129 -14.01 -16.25 -0.65
CA GLU A 129 -14.86 -15.06 -0.71
C GLU A 129 -14.81 -14.32 0.62
N THR A 130 -14.93 -15.03 1.73
CA THR A 130 -14.75 -14.52 3.09
C THR A 130 -13.33 -13.97 3.27
N ALA A 131 -12.31 -14.70 2.81
CA ALA A 131 -10.91 -14.23 2.88
C ALA A 131 -10.68 -12.94 2.08
N LYS A 132 -11.30 -12.79 0.92
CA LYS A 132 -11.26 -11.55 0.13
C LYS A 132 -11.95 -10.40 0.86
N THR A 133 -13.11 -10.65 1.47
CA THR A 133 -13.86 -9.64 2.23
C THR A 133 -13.02 -9.15 3.43
N LEU A 134 -12.42 -10.06 4.19
CA LEU A 134 -11.51 -9.71 5.29
C LEU A 134 -10.27 -8.95 4.81
N SER A 135 -9.74 -9.29 3.64
CA SER A 135 -8.64 -8.53 3.03
C SER A 135 -9.04 -7.10 2.66
N LEU A 136 -10.29 -6.87 2.30
CA LEU A 136 -10.84 -5.54 2.06
C LEU A 136 -11.03 -4.78 3.37
N GLU A 137 -11.55 -5.43 4.40
CA GLU A 137 -11.67 -4.82 5.74
C GLU A 137 -10.29 -4.42 6.27
N PHE A 138 -9.28 -5.27 6.09
CA PHE A 138 -7.90 -4.95 6.41
C PHE A 138 -7.41 -3.69 5.68
N ALA A 139 -7.68 -3.57 4.37
CA ALA A 139 -7.33 -2.39 3.61
C ALA A 139 -8.09 -1.13 4.12
N VAL A 140 -9.35 -1.28 4.53
CA VAL A 140 -10.14 -0.19 5.13
C VAL A 140 -9.57 0.21 6.48
N LEU A 141 -9.15 -0.75 7.31
CA LEU A 141 -8.49 -0.46 8.60
C LEU A 141 -7.19 0.34 8.39
N LEU A 142 -6.36 -0.09 7.45
CA LEU A 142 -5.15 0.65 7.09
C LEU A 142 -5.48 2.08 6.63
N ASN A 143 -6.52 2.24 5.82
CA ASN A 143 -6.92 3.55 5.30
C ASN A 143 -7.47 4.49 6.38
N ARG A 144 -8.21 3.97 7.35
CA ARG A 144 -8.70 4.76 8.49
C ARG A 144 -7.57 5.40 9.29
N PHE A 145 -6.47 4.70 9.44
CA PHE A 145 -5.27 5.24 10.10
C PHE A 145 -4.76 6.54 9.46
N PHE A 146 -4.95 6.70 8.15
CA PHE A 146 -4.50 7.91 7.43
C PHE A 146 -5.56 8.99 7.34
N VAL A 147 -6.81 8.60 7.10
CA VAL A 147 -7.88 9.55 6.79
C VAL A 147 -8.40 10.23 8.04
N TYR A 148 -8.44 9.50 9.16
CA TYR A 148 -9.06 10.00 10.39
C TYR A 148 -8.08 10.39 11.49
N ASP A 149 -6.76 10.27 11.22
CA ASP A 149 -5.70 10.49 12.24
C ASP A 149 -6.08 9.85 13.58
N LEU A 150 -6.64 8.63 13.52
CA LEU A 150 -7.14 7.89 14.67
C LEU A 150 -6.07 7.87 15.75
N THR A 151 -6.45 8.18 16.97
CA THR A 151 -5.55 8.05 18.10
C THR A 151 -5.04 6.61 18.19
N SER A 152 -3.87 6.42 18.72
CA SER A 152 -3.28 5.08 18.89
C SER A 152 -4.19 4.12 19.64
N ARG A 153 -5.10 4.65 20.49
CA ARG A 153 -6.09 3.88 21.26
C ARG A 153 -7.24 3.39 20.38
N GLU A 154 -7.86 4.26 19.59
CA GLU A 154 -8.96 3.88 18.69
C GLU A 154 -8.48 2.86 17.64
N PHE A 155 -7.27 3.06 17.12
CA PHE A 155 -6.66 2.11 16.20
C PHE A 155 -6.41 0.75 16.87
N SER A 156 -5.96 0.74 18.11
CA SER A 156 -5.75 -0.49 18.90
C SER A 156 -7.04 -1.27 19.16
N GLU A 157 -8.19 -0.57 19.31
CA GLU A 157 -9.50 -1.22 19.45
C GLU A 157 -9.95 -1.89 18.16
N TYR A 158 -9.83 -1.23 17.02
CA TYR A 158 -10.11 -1.79 15.69
C TYR A 158 -9.19 -2.96 15.35
N GLU A 159 -7.93 -2.85 15.67
CA GLU A 159 -6.93 -3.91 15.49
C GLU A 159 -7.32 -5.16 16.29
N LYS A 160 -7.65 -4.99 17.57
CA LYS A 160 -8.10 -6.08 18.43
C LYS A 160 -9.37 -6.75 17.89
N GLU A 161 -10.33 -5.97 17.40
CA GLU A 161 -11.56 -6.51 16.83
C GLU A 161 -11.27 -7.34 15.57
N PHE A 162 -10.44 -6.83 14.65
CA PHE A 162 -10.04 -7.56 13.45
C PHE A 162 -9.39 -8.90 13.80
N PHE A 163 -8.35 -8.88 14.65
CA PHE A 163 -7.65 -10.10 15.05
C PHE A 163 -8.50 -11.03 15.91
N THR A 164 -9.50 -10.52 16.64
CA THR A 164 -10.44 -11.35 17.39
C THR A 164 -11.35 -12.16 16.46
N ARG A 165 -11.75 -11.58 15.34
CA ARG A 165 -12.53 -12.29 14.30
C ARG A 165 -11.73 -13.39 13.61
N LEU A 166 -10.41 -13.26 13.50
CA LEU A 166 -9.54 -14.32 12.96
C LEU A 166 -9.35 -15.51 13.91
N LYS A 167 -9.76 -15.38 15.19
CA LYS A 167 -9.62 -16.44 16.18
C LYS A 167 -10.85 -17.34 16.26
N LYS A 168 -11.97 -16.94 15.66
CA LYS A 168 -13.23 -17.70 15.60
C LYS A 168 -13.27 -18.56 14.35
#